data_4f24039c9248d4e89cccae8786b1f596
#
_entry.id   4f24039c9248d4e89cccae8786b1f596
#
_cell.length_a   1.000
_cell.length_b   1.000
_cell.length_c   1.000
_cell.angle_alpha   90.00
_cell.angle_beta   90.00
_cell.angle_gamma   90.00
#
_symmetry.space_group_name_H-M   'P 1'
#
loop_
_entity.id
_entity.type
_entity.pdbx_description
1 polymer ?
#
loop_
_entity_poly.entity_id
_entity_poly.type
_entity_poly.pdbx_seq_one_letter_code
_entity_poly.pdbx_strand_id
1 'polypeptide(L)'
;MHRRIFGLAVVCLFAATVLQAQDFKLFDRDVQIHGFASQGFVHTNENNWLTMYTSNFGSGEFTDFGANASTQVTDKFRIGAQIYDRRLGQLGRWHPSLDWAVASYRWQPWLGIRGGKVKTAIGLFNDTQDLDFLHPFALLPQSVYSTDLRDSTIAHTGGDFFGDIFLGNGRGKLSYTAYAGMRQDSHYGGYPYLLQSVPIQFSSYGGIQYGGDLRWQTPLKGLLVGVSRMNENIDGNGTSAFLGPNAPYHEESKADWTNQYYGQYTWNKLEIDAEYRRYWRDQSIFNGIAEVQTDDRGWYFAGAYRINKQFQVGSYFSHYTLYSPDSFGGPTNGHTYDKVITGRVDINKYFNVKVEGHFMDGYGAPGLYPDGFYASNNPQGLKPNTDALVVKGGFNF
;
A
#
# COMPACT_ATOMS: atom_id res chain seq x y z
N MET A 1 -15.63 -15.56 25.76
CA MET A 1 -14.71 -15.10 24.70
C MET A 1 -13.90 -13.83 25.08
N HIS A 2 -14.46 -12.90 25.89
CA HIS A 2 -13.78 -11.64 26.28
C HIS A 2 -12.54 -11.80 27.20
N ARG A 3 -12.41 -12.86 27.98
CA ARG A 3 -11.25 -13.07 28.87
C ARG A 3 -9.95 -13.46 28.15
N ARG A 4 -10.01 -14.01 26.93
CA ARG A 4 -8.81 -14.41 26.17
C ARG A 4 -8.16 -13.24 25.42
N ILE A 5 -8.94 -12.22 25.02
CA ILE A 5 -8.45 -11.03 24.34
C ILE A 5 -7.68 -10.13 25.30
N PHE A 6 -8.16 -10.00 26.55
CA PHE A 6 -7.47 -9.24 27.60
C PHE A 6 -6.12 -9.87 28.00
N GLY A 7 -6.04 -11.21 28.00
CA GLY A 7 -4.81 -11.93 28.28
C GLY A 7 -3.73 -11.74 27.22
N LEU A 8 -4.09 -11.66 25.93
CA LEU A 8 -3.15 -11.47 24.83
C LEU A 8 -2.58 -10.04 24.84
N ALA A 9 -3.43 -9.02 25.08
CA ALA A 9 -3.01 -7.63 25.18
C ALA A 9 -2.04 -7.39 26.35
N VAL A 10 -2.26 -8.05 27.50
CA VAL A 10 -1.38 -7.95 28.67
C VAL A 10 -0.05 -8.68 28.43
N VAL A 11 -0.03 -9.81 27.72
CA VAL A 11 1.21 -10.52 27.36
C VAL A 11 2.03 -9.72 26.36
N CYS A 12 1.39 -9.05 25.40
CA CYS A 12 2.10 -8.13 24.49
C CYS A 12 2.70 -6.92 25.21
N LEU A 13 2.03 -6.38 26.22
CA LEU A 13 2.55 -5.28 27.05
C LEU A 13 3.76 -5.69 27.91
N PHE A 14 3.82 -6.93 28.40
CA PHE A 14 4.98 -7.42 29.16
C PHE A 14 6.16 -7.83 28.28
N ALA A 15 5.93 -8.32 27.06
CA ALA A 15 6.99 -8.62 26.11
C ALA A 15 7.71 -7.35 25.62
N ALA A 16 7.03 -6.21 25.57
CA ALA A 16 7.56 -4.94 25.10
C ALA A 16 8.66 -4.33 26.01
N THR A 17 8.81 -4.79 27.24
CA THR A 17 9.86 -4.29 28.15
C THR A 17 11.25 -4.85 27.86
N VAL A 18 11.38 -5.83 26.96
CA VAL A 18 12.66 -6.51 26.65
C VAL A 18 13.14 -6.24 25.23
N LEU A 19 12.28 -5.73 24.34
CA LEU A 19 12.60 -5.46 22.94
C LEU A 19 13.05 -4.00 22.76
N GLN A 20 14.30 -3.72 23.07
CA GLN A 20 15.00 -2.56 22.47
C GLN A 20 15.46 -2.98 21.07
N ALA A 21 15.51 -2.04 20.11
CA ALA A 21 16.24 -2.26 18.87
C ALA A 21 17.63 -2.79 19.25
N GLN A 22 17.87 -4.07 19.01
CA GLN A 22 19.12 -4.71 19.42
C GLN A 22 20.05 -4.70 18.22
N ASP A 23 21.15 -3.96 18.36
CA ASP A 23 22.32 -4.21 17.56
C ASP A 23 22.92 -5.55 18.01
N PHE A 24 22.64 -6.58 17.22
CA PHE A 24 23.19 -7.92 17.45
C PHE A 24 24.45 -8.10 16.61
N LYS A 25 25.55 -8.53 17.22
CA LYS A 25 26.77 -8.86 16.47
C LYS A 25 26.70 -10.29 15.95
N LEU A 26 26.65 -10.42 14.64
CA LEU A 26 26.79 -11.69 13.95
C LEU A 26 28.07 -11.65 13.10
N PHE A 27 29.04 -12.56 13.36
CA PHE A 27 30.35 -12.59 12.68
C PHE A 27 31.07 -11.22 12.66
N ASP A 28 31.14 -10.55 13.81
CA ASP A 28 31.73 -9.20 13.97
C ASP A 28 31.04 -8.07 13.18
N ARG A 29 29.82 -8.30 12.73
CA ARG A 29 28.98 -7.30 12.02
C ARG A 29 27.79 -6.89 12.88
N ASP A 30 27.50 -5.60 12.90
CA ASP A 30 26.28 -5.09 13.52
C ASP A 30 25.06 -5.42 12.65
N VAL A 31 24.14 -6.21 13.18
CA VAL A 31 22.86 -6.52 12.55
C VAL A 31 21.79 -5.68 13.21
N GLN A 32 21.14 -4.84 12.43
CA GLN A 32 19.98 -4.04 12.85
C GLN A 32 18.71 -4.87 12.69
N ILE A 33 17.98 -5.05 13.77
CA ILE A 33 16.70 -5.75 13.77
C ILE A 33 15.61 -4.75 14.16
N HIS A 34 14.57 -4.67 13.35
CA HIS A 34 13.41 -3.85 13.60
C HIS A 34 12.14 -4.69 13.44
N GLY A 35 11.14 -4.36 14.23
CA GLY A 35 9.82 -4.97 14.12
C GLY A 35 8.72 -3.95 14.29
N PHE A 36 7.59 -4.24 13.69
CA PHE A 36 6.38 -3.44 13.83
C PHE A 36 5.14 -4.33 13.83
N ALA A 37 4.10 -3.86 14.46
CA ALA A 37 2.80 -4.50 14.45
C ALA A 37 1.72 -3.43 14.59
N SER A 38 0.57 -3.65 13.99
CA SER A 38 -0.60 -2.83 14.24
C SER A 38 -1.86 -3.67 14.41
N GLN A 39 -2.81 -3.15 15.18
CA GLN A 39 -4.15 -3.70 15.33
C GLN A 39 -5.15 -2.58 15.17
N GLY A 40 -6.03 -2.71 14.18
CA GLY A 40 -7.11 -1.79 13.92
C GLY A 40 -8.48 -2.37 14.25
N PHE A 41 -9.44 -1.47 14.39
CA PHE A 41 -10.87 -1.73 14.42
C PHE A 41 -11.55 -0.76 13.48
N VAL A 42 -12.47 -1.25 12.64
CA VAL A 42 -13.23 -0.45 11.69
C VAL A 42 -14.71 -0.68 11.90
N HIS A 43 -15.48 0.40 11.98
CA HIS A 43 -16.94 0.38 12.00
C HIS A 43 -17.49 1.34 10.95
N THR A 44 -18.48 0.89 10.17
CA THR A 44 -19.16 1.70 9.16
C THR A 44 -20.67 1.74 9.45
N ASN A 45 -21.32 2.81 9.01
CA ASN A 45 -22.77 2.97 9.20
C ASN A 45 -23.61 2.22 8.13
N GLU A 46 -23.10 2.06 6.90
CA GLU A 46 -23.86 1.51 5.76
C GLU A 46 -23.14 0.35 5.09
N ASN A 47 -22.15 0.63 4.22
CA ASN A 47 -21.47 -0.41 3.45
C ASN A 47 -20.37 -1.11 4.26
N ASN A 48 -20.21 -2.42 4.05
CA ASN A 48 -19.00 -3.13 4.45
C ASN A 48 -17.79 -2.65 3.63
N TRP A 49 -16.65 -2.48 4.27
CA TRP A 49 -15.47 -1.86 3.67
C TRP A 49 -14.19 -2.68 3.89
N LEU A 50 -13.21 -2.57 2.97
CA LEU A 50 -11.90 -3.22 3.01
C LEU A 50 -11.98 -4.75 3.23
N THR A 51 -12.89 -5.42 2.52
CA THR A 51 -13.16 -6.87 2.62
C THR A 51 -13.61 -7.37 4.00
N MET A 52 -13.92 -6.46 4.93
CA MET A 52 -14.40 -6.73 6.28
C MET A 52 -15.91 -6.55 6.39
N TYR A 53 -16.53 -7.23 7.36
CA TYR A 53 -17.93 -7.00 7.74
C TYR A 53 -18.00 -5.91 8.82
N THR A 54 -18.05 -4.65 8.39
CA THR A 54 -17.90 -3.48 9.26
C THR A 54 -19.20 -2.79 9.65
N SER A 55 -20.30 -3.02 8.87
CA SER A 55 -21.54 -2.24 9.00
C SER A 55 -22.43 -2.61 10.19
N ASN A 56 -22.25 -3.76 10.84
CA ASN A 56 -23.09 -4.14 11.98
C ASN A 56 -22.43 -3.75 13.32
N PHE A 57 -21.41 -4.54 13.72
CA PHE A 57 -20.72 -4.37 15.01
C PHE A 57 -19.29 -3.88 14.85
N GLY A 58 -18.90 -3.55 13.62
CA GLY A 58 -17.51 -3.29 13.26
C GLY A 58 -16.68 -4.57 13.19
N SER A 59 -15.43 -4.44 12.76
CA SER A 59 -14.49 -5.55 12.59
C SER A 59 -13.11 -5.21 13.13
N GLY A 60 -12.52 -6.14 13.87
CA GLY A 60 -11.11 -6.11 14.28
C GLY A 60 -10.20 -6.90 13.35
N GLU A 61 -10.66 -7.32 12.17
CA GLU A 61 -9.85 -8.04 11.18
C GLU A 61 -8.96 -7.10 10.38
N PHE A 62 -8.30 -6.19 11.08
CA PHE A 62 -7.38 -5.21 10.55
C PHE A 62 -6.08 -5.26 11.37
N THR A 63 -5.22 -6.19 11.00
CA THR A 63 -3.97 -6.44 11.73
C THR A 63 -2.84 -6.61 10.72
N ASP A 64 -1.70 -6.06 11.02
CA ASP A 64 -0.46 -6.31 10.30
C ASP A 64 0.73 -6.41 11.27
N PHE A 65 1.76 -7.13 10.85
CA PHE A 65 3.05 -7.13 11.51
C PHE A 65 4.17 -7.45 10.54
N GLY A 66 5.35 -6.96 10.85
CA GLY A 66 6.56 -7.23 10.09
C GLY A 66 7.79 -7.22 10.98
N ALA A 67 8.79 -7.95 10.54
CA ALA A 67 10.12 -7.93 11.14
C ALA A 67 11.16 -7.89 10.04
N ASN A 68 12.16 -7.04 10.19
CA ASN A 68 13.26 -6.96 9.25
C ASN A 68 14.61 -7.02 9.95
N ALA A 69 15.58 -7.54 9.21
CA ALA A 69 16.97 -7.52 9.62
C ALA A 69 17.82 -7.00 8.47
N SER A 70 18.82 -6.18 8.79
CA SER A 70 19.77 -5.69 7.80
C SER A 70 21.14 -5.50 8.40
N THR A 71 22.19 -5.63 7.56
CA THR A 71 23.57 -5.41 7.97
C THR A 71 24.37 -4.75 6.87
N GLN A 72 25.28 -3.88 7.28
CA GLN A 72 26.31 -3.31 6.43
C GLN A 72 27.49 -4.28 6.34
N VAL A 73 27.62 -4.98 5.20
CA VAL A 73 28.68 -5.98 5.00
C VAL A 73 30.03 -5.31 4.72
N THR A 74 30.03 -4.24 3.94
CA THR A 74 31.18 -3.33 3.71
C THR A 74 30.65 -1.91 3.64
N ASP A 75 31.52 -0.91 3.60
CA ASP A 75 31.12 0.51 3.48
C ASP A 75 30.18 0.79 2.27
N LYS A 76 30.20 -0.09 1.27
CA LYS A 76 29.43 0.05 0.03
C LYS A 76 28.36 -1.02 -0.17
N PHE A 77 28.41 -2.12 0.60
CA PHE A 77 27.54 -3.28 0.40
C PHE A 77 26.70 -3.56 1.63
N ARG A 78 25.38 -3.55 1.44
CA ARG A 78 24.37 -3.83 2.46
C ARG A 78 23.45 -4.94 2.00
N ILE A 79 23.01 -5.78 2.93
CA ILE A 79 21.97 -6.79 2.73
C ILE A 79 20.89 -6.62 3.77
N GLY A 80 19.67 -7.03 3.44
CA GLY A 80 18.56 -7.03 4.38
C GLY A 80 17.34 -7.75 3.82
N ALA A 81 16.44 -8.12 4.73
CA ALA A 81 15.18 -8.77 4.39
C ALA A 81 14.09 -8.43 5.40
N GLN A 82 12.82 -8.49 4.96
CA GLN A 82 11.62 -8.30 5.79
C GLN A 82 10.63 -9.42 5.53
N ILE A 83 10.14 -10.00 6.61
CA ILE A 83 8.95 -10.84 6.62
C ILE A 83 7.78 -9.98 7.03
N TYR A 84 6.66 -10.14 6.33
CA TYR A 84 5.43 -9.40 6.59
C TYR A 84 4.22 -10.33 6.54
N ASP A 85 3.27 -10.08 7.42
CA ASP A 85 1.98 -10.77 7.41
C ASP A 85 0.87 -9.80 7.79
N ARG A 86 -0.33 -10.06 7.28
CA ARG A 86 -1.50 -9.25 7.57
C ARG A 86 -2.79 -10.05 7.56
N ARG A 87 -3.79 -9.49 8.24
CA ARG A 87 -5.18 -9.82 8.03
C ARG A 87 -5.97 -8.54 7.83
N LEU A 88 -6.51 -8.36 6.64
CA LEU A 88 -7.44 -7.30 6.30
C LEU A 88 -8.74 -7.95 5.80
N GLY A 89 -9.65 -8.24 6.74
CA GLY A 89 -10.85 -9.02 6.43
C GLY A 89 -10.53 -10.37 5.82
N GLN A 90 -10.83 -10.52 4.54
CA GLN A 90 -10.58 -11.74 3.77
C GLN A 90 -9.19 -11.80 3.11
N LEU A 91 -8.40 -10.74 3.21
CA LEU A 91 -7.06 -10.67 2.62
C LEU A 91 -5.97 -11.05 3.61
N GLY A 92 -4.86 -11.56 3.09
CA GLY A 92 -3.68 -11.98 3.83
C GLY A 92 -3.89 -13.28 4.60
N ARG A 93 -4.91 -13.38 5.41
CA ARG A 93 -5.34 -14.59 6.15
C ARG A 93 -4.23 -15.26 6.96
N TRP A 94 -3.31 -14.48 7.51
CA TRP A 94 -2.17 -15.00 8.26
C TRP A 94 -1.26 -15.93 7.43
N HIS A 95 -0.93 -15.49 6.20
CA HIS A 95 0.05 -16.14 5.36
C HIS A 95 1.31 -15.27 5.24
N PRO A 96 2.31 -15.50 6.11
CA PRO A 96 3.54 -14.73 6.10
C PRO A 96 4.22 -14.77 4.73
N SER A 97 4.69 -13.64 4.29
CA SER A 97 5.39 -13.49 3.01
C SER A 97 6.74 -12.80 3.19
N LEU A 98 7.68 -13.13 2.31
CA LEU A 98 8.89 -12.34 2.17
C LEU A 98 8.48 -11.04 1.48
N ASP A 99 8.45 -9.93 2.24
CA ASP A 99 8.01 -8.64 1.72
C ASP A 99 9.08 -8.03 0.82
N TRP A 100 10.32 -8.02 1.31
CA TRP A 100 11.48 -7.68 0.52
C TRP A 100 12.73 -8.43 1.03
N ALA A 101 13.69 -8.68 0.12
CA ALA A 101 15.00 -9.22 0.43
C ALA A 101 16.00 -8.70 -0.62
N VAL A 102 16.93 -7.89 -0.18
CA VAL A 102 17.73 -7.07 -1.08
C VAL A 102 19.22 -7.13 -0.76
N ALA A 103 20.04 -7.24 -1.79
CA ALA A 103 21.45 -6.92 -1.76
C ALA A 103 21.66 -5.58 -2.47
N SER A 104 22.30 -4.63 -1.81
CA SER A 104 22.51 -3.26 -2.30
C SER A 104 23.98 -2.93 -2.32
N TYR A 105 24.49 -2.47 -3.45
CA TYR A 105 25.84 -1.98 -3.61
C TYR A 105 25.84 -0.54 -4.10
N ARG A 106 26.45 0.37 -3.34
CA ARG A 106 26.57 1.80 -3.69
C ARG A 106 27.99 2.12 -4.12
N TRP A 107 28.19 2.25 -5.41
CA TRP A 107 29.52 2.60 -5.95
C TRP A 107 29.91 4.02 -5.63
N GLN A 108 28.99 4.97 -5.95
CA GLN A 108 29.12 6.39 -5.71
C GLN A 108 27.80 6.95 -5.18
N PRO A 109 27.74 8.14 -4.59
CA PRO A 109 26.47 8.75 -4.19
C PRO A 109 25.41 8.77 -5.30
N TRP A 110 25.86 9.03 -6.53
CA TRP A 110 25.00 9.12 -7.70
C TRP A 110 24.72 7.77 -8.41
N LEU A 111 25.37 6.67 -8.00
CA LEU A 111 25.17 5.35 -8.62
C LEU A 111 25.25 4.23 -7.59
N GLY A 112 24.15 3.52 -7.43
CA GLY A 112 24.02 2.26 -6.73
C GLY A 112 23.19 1.27 -7.53
N ILE A 113 23.28 0.01 -7.17
CA ILE A 113 22.48 -1.08 -7.72
C ILE A 113 21.87 -1.88 -6.56
N ARG A 114 20.64 -2.30 -6.70
CA ARG A 114 19.99 -3.29 -5.83
C ARG A 114 19.50 -4.47 -6.64
N GLY A 115 19.54 -5.66 -6.02
CA GLY A 115 18.98 -6.87 -6.61
C GLY A 115 18.33 -7.75 -5.57
N GLY A 116 17.30 -8.50 -5.97
CA GLY A 116 16.49 -9.36 -5.12
C GLY A 116 15.00 -9.05 -5.22
N LYS A 117 14.25 -9.21 -4.13
CA LYS A 117 12.89 -8.69 -4.01
C LYS A 117 12.96 -7.27 -3.47
N VAL A 118 12.83 -6.28 -4.34
CA VAL A 118 13.05 -4.85 -4.06
C VAL A 118 11.70 -4.15 -3.95
N LYS A 119 11.56 -3.24 -3.00
CA LYS A 119 10.36 -2.37 -2.93
C LYS A 119 10.28 -1.49 -4.16
N THR A 120 9.12 -1.43 -4.78
CA THR A 120 8.88 -0.68 -6.02
C THR A 120 8.83 0.81 -5.71
N ALA A 121 9.70 1.57 -6.36
CA ALA A 121 9.74 3.02 -6.22
C ALA A 121 8.65 3.66 -7.08
N ILE A 122 7.50 3.96 -6.45
CA ILE A 122 6.37 4.66 -7.06
C ILE A 122 5.66 5.52 -6.02
N GLY A 123 5.38 6.77 -6.36
CA GLY A 123 4.73 7.73 -5.47
C GLY A 123 5.53 8.09 -4.22
N LEU A 124 4.88 8.80 -3.32
CA LEU A 124 5.53 9.33 -2.12
C LEU A 124 5.76 8.24 -1.05
N PHE A 125 4.79 7.34 -0.84
CA PHE A 125 4.71 6.44 0.31
C PHE A 125 4.71 4.95 0.00
N ASN A 126 4.84 4.51 -1.26
CA ASN A 126 4.74 3.09 -1.58
C ASN A 126 5.74 2.20 -0.82
N ASP A 127 6.96 2.68 -0.66
CA ASP A 127 8.02 1.98 0.05
C ASP A 127 7.87 1.99 1.58
N THR A 128 7.03 2.86 2.13
CA THR A 128 6.77 3.03 3.57
C THR A 128 5.33 2.76 4.00
N GLN A 129 4.44 2.38 3.09
CA GLN A 129 3.01 2.24 3.39
C GLN A 129 2.70 1.23 4.51
N ASP A 130 3.59 0.25 4.77
CA ASP A 130 3.46 -0.71 5.86
C ASP A 130 3.91 -0.16 7.21
N LEU A 131 4.69 0.90 7.20
CA LEU A 131 5.31 1.45 8.39
C LEU A 131 4.34 2.45 9.04
N ASP A 132 3.28 1.92 9.63
CA ASP A 132 2.18 2.68 10.25
C ASP A 132 2.68 3.83 11.14
N PHE A 133 3.76 3.60 11.87
CA PHE A 133 4.33 4.60 12.78
C PHE A 133 4.92 5.84 12.08
N LEU A 134 5.22 5.77 10.77
CA LEU A 134 5.72 6.92 9.99
C LEU A 134 4.60 7.87 9.57
N HIS A 135 3.37 7.38 9.44
CA HIS A 135 2.27 8.15 8.87
C HIS A 135 1.37 8.73 9.96
N PRO A 136 0.83 9.97 9.78
CA PRO A 136 -0.13 10.55 10.70
C PRO A 136 -1.49 9.85 10.66
N PHE A 137 -1.85 9.26 9.51
CA PHE A 137 -3.13 8.62 9.24
C PHE A 137 -3.11 7.13 9.59
N ALA A 138 -4.27 6.57 9.99
CA ALA A 138 -4.47 5.13 10.21
C ALA A 138 -4.51 4.36 8.89
N LEU A 139 -5.07 4.99 7.86
CA LEU A 139 -5.09 4.54 6.48
C LEU A 139 -4.53 5.66 5.58
N LEU A 140 -3.61 5.32 4.70
CA LEU A 140 -3.22 6.22 3.62
C LEU A 140 -4.41 6.42 2.67
N PRO A 141 -4.49 7.56 1.94
CA PRO A 141 -5.59 7.83 1.02
C PRO A 141 -5.79 6.70 0.01
N GLN A 142 -6.94 6.00 0.10
CA GLN A 142 -7.20 4.77 -0.65
C GLN A 142 -7.26 5.00 -2.16
N SER A 143 -7.60 6.22 -2.59
CA SER A 143 -7.58 6.63 -4.00
C SER A 143 -6.21 6.47 -4.69
N VAL A 144 -5.12 6.48 -3.90
CA VAL A 144 -3.74 6.34 -4.40
C VAL A 144 -3.06 5.09 -3.83
N TYR A 145 -3.25 4.83 -2.54
CA TYR A 145 -2.64 3.71 -1.80
C TYR A 145 -3.72 2.72 -1.33
N SER A 146 -4.31 2.01 -2.27
CA SER A 146 -5.32 0.98 -1.99
C SER A 146 -4.71 -0.11 -1.10
N THR A 147 -5.11 -0.14 0.16
CA THR A 147 -4.60 -1.10 1.15
C THR A 147 -4.88 -2.54 0.76
N ASP A 148 -6.01 -2.81 0.12
CA ASP A 148 -6.41 -4.12 -0.38
C ASP A 148 -5.54 -4.60 -1.56
N LEU A 149 -5.09 -3.68 -2.43
CA LEU A 149 -4.26 -3.99 -3.60
C LEU A 149 -2.75 -3.87 -3.35
N ARG A 150 -2.32 -3.74 -2.09
CA ARG A 150 -0.92 -3.57 -1.71
C ARG A 150 0.02 -4.60 -2.37
N ASP A 151 -0.37 -5.87 -2.40
CA ASP A 151 0.48 -6.97 -2.88
C ASP A 151 0.89 -6.79 -4.34
N SER A 152 0.11 -6.04 -5.11
CA SER A 152 0.35 -5.77 -6.52
C SER A 152 1.39 -4.67 -6.78
N THR A 153 1.65 -3.80 -5.81
CA THR A 153 2.47 -2.60 -6.01
C THR A 153 3.69 -2.52 -5.11
N ILE A 154 3.72 -3.30 -4.00
CA ILE A 154 4.70 -3.08 -2.93
C ILE A 154 6.14 -3.43 -3.33
N ALA A 155 6.35 -4.52 -4.08
CA ALA A 155 7.68 -5.01 -4.42
C ALA A 155 7.68 -5.84 -5.71
N HIS A 156 8.84 -5.90 -6.36
CA HIS A 156 9.12 -6.76 -7.51
C HIS A 156 10.39 -7.58 -7.28
N THR A 157 10.47 -8.75 -7.89
CA THR A 157 11.69 -9.58 -7.91
C THR A 157 12.51 -9.22 -9.14
N GLY A 158 13.64 -8.58 -8.93
CA GLY A 158 14.47 -8.05 -10.01
C GLY A 158 15.58 -7.16 -9.47
N GLY A 159 15.71 -5.98 -10.02
CA GLY A 159 16.70 -5.02 -9.54
C GLY A 159 16.43 -3.59 -9.96
N ASP A 160 17.22 -2.69 -9.41
CA ASP A 160 17.19 -1.30 -9.76
C ASP A 160 18.57 -0.63 -9.74
N PHE A 161 18.66 0.48 -10.48
CA PHE A 161 19.70 1.48 -10.34
C PHE A 161 19.14 2.66 -9.57
N PHE A 162 19.90 3.19 -8.62
CA PHE A 162 19.50 4.33 -7.82
C PHE A 162 20.65 5.27 -7.54
N GLY A 163 20.35 6.51 -7.23
CA GLY A 163 21.36 7.48 -6.87
C GLY A 163 20.84 8.85 -6.50
N ASP A 164 21.74 9.63 -5.92
CA ASP A 164 21.52 11.01 -5.53
C ASP A 164 22.47 11.94 -6.28
N ILE A 165 21.94 12.92 -7.00
CA ILE A 165 22.69 13.94 -7.75
C ILE A 165 22.52 15.26 -7.03
N PHE A 166 23.59 15.79 -6.46
CA PHE A 166 23.59 17.11 -5.86
C PHE A 166 23.73 18.17 -6.95
N LEU A 167 22.67 18.97 -7.08
CA LEU A 167 22.63 20.04 -8.07
C LEU A 167 23.40 21.26 -7.52
N GLY A 168 24.56 21.55 -8.05
CA GLY A 168 25.40 22.65 -7.60
C GLY A 168 24.66 24.00 -7.48
N ASN A 169 25.30 24.98 -6.84
CA ASN A 169 24.75 26.34 -6.63
C ASN A 169 23.44 26.38 -5.81
N GLY A 170 23.30 25.50 -4.85
CA GLY A 170 22.12 25.47 -3.96
C GLY A 170 20.80 25.05 -4.62
N ARG A 171 20.82 24.41 -5.79
CA ARG A 171 19.62 23.97 -6.51
C ARG A 171 18.97 22.71 -5.95
N GLY A 172 19.47 22.20 -4.82
CA GLY A 172 18.92 21.04 -4.13
C GLY A 172 19.52 19.72 -4.57
N LYS A 173 18.77 18.62 -4.36
CA LYS A 173 19.20 17.26 -4.64
C LYS A 173 18.15 16.54 -5.48
N LEU A 174 18.58 15.86 -6.52
CA LEU A 174 17.77 14.98 -7.35
C LEU A 174 18.08 13.53 -6.98
N SER A 175 17.09 12.77 -6.54
CA SER A 175 17.19 11.33 -6.30
C SER A 175 16.44 10.59 -7.41
N TYR A 176 17.00 9.49 -7.90
CA TYR A 176 16.37 8.67 -8.92
C TYR A 176 16.44 7.19 -8.60
N THR A 177 15.45 6.46 -9.08
CA THR A 177 15.43 4.99 -9.13
C THR A 177 14.89 4.56 -10.48
N ALA A 178 15.56 3.60 -11.14
CA ALA A 178 15.09 2.96 -12.38
C ALA A 178 15.12 1.45 -12.17
N TYR A 179 13.99 0.78 -12.33
CA TYR A 179 13.82 -0.61 -11.94
C TYR A 179 13.21 -1.48 -13.03
N ALA A 180 13.49 -2.78 -12.95
CA ALA A 180 12.83 -3.81 -13.72
C ALA A 180 12.81 -5.13 -12.96
N GLY A 181 11.72 -5.88 -13.10
CA GLY A 181 11.58 -7.18 -12.45
C GLY A 181 10.24 -7.83 -12.74
N MET A 182 9.92 -8.82 -11.94
CA MET A 182 8.67 -9.55 -12.00
C MET A 182 7.84 -9.28 -10.76
N ARG A 183 6.57 -9.02 -10.96
CA ARG A 183 5.52 -8.99 -9.94
C ARG A 183 4.84 -10.35 -9.89
N GLN A 184 4.50 -10.81 -8.70
CA GLN A 184 3.66 -11.99 -8.50
C GLN A 184 2.71 -11.70 -7.33
N ASP A 185 1.42 -11.72 -7.60
CA ASP A 185 0.41 -11.46 -6.60
C ASP A 185 0.14 -12.70 -5.76
N SER A 186 -0.13 -12.48 -4.49
CA SER A 186 -0.55 -13.53 -3.57
C SER A 186 -1.97 -14.00 -3.91
N HIS A 187 -2.24 -15.30 -3.79
CA HIS A 187 -3.62 -15.84 -3.85
C HIS A 187 -4.55 -15.24 -2.79
N TYR A 188 -4.00 -14.64 -1.74
CA TYR A 188 -4.71 -13.94 -0.67
C TYR A 188 -4.70 -12.41 -0.86
N GLY A 189 -4.26 -11.93 -2.02
CA GLY A 189 -4.23 -10.54 -2.40
C GLY A 189 -5.56 -10.02 -2.95
N GLY A 190 -5.63 -8.71 -3.16
CA GLY A 190 -6.86 -8.03 -3.56
C GLY A 190 -7.36 -8.40 -4.96
N TYR A 191 -6.48 -8.53 -5.95
CA TYR A 191 -6.89 -8.92 -7.30
C TYR A 191 -7.53 -10.32 -7.36
N PRO A 192 -6.90 -11.38 -6.82
CA PRO A 192 -7.54 -12.69 -6.75
C PRO A 192 -8.86 -12.67 -5.97
N TYR A 193 -8.95 -11.88 -4.90
CA TYR A 193 -10.18 -11.73 -4.14
C TYR A 193 -11.30 -11.05 -4.93
N LEU A 194 -10.99 -9.97 -5.63
CA LEU A 194 -11.95 -9.25 -6.48
C LEU A 194 -12.62 -10.19 -7.47
N LEU A 195 -11.85 -11.05 -8.11
CA LEU A 195 -12.34 -11.95 -9.16
C LEU A 195 -12.96 -13.24 -8.63
N GLN A 196 -12.85 -13.54 -7.33
CA GLN A 196 -13.66 -14.60 -6.70
C GLN A 196 -15.16 -14.28 -6.65
N SER A 197 -15.54 -13.01 -6.71
CA SER A 197 -16.95 -12.58 -6.83
C SER A 197 -17.53 -12.84 -8.23
N VAL A 198 -16.66 -12.90 -9.22
CA VAL A 198 -16.89 -13.47 -10.55
C VAL A 198 -16.31 -14.89 -10.43
N PRO A 199 -16.95 -15.98 -10.90
CA PRO A 199 -16.45 -17.34 -10.65
C PRO A 199 -15.16 -17.66 -11.44
N ILE A 200 -14.12 -16.89 -11.16
CA ILE A 200 -12.75 -17.03 -11.66
C ILE A 200 -11.85 -17.34 -10.47
N GLN A 201 -11.06 -18.40 -10.60
CA GLN A 201 -10.05 -18.79 -9.61
C GLN A 201 -8.68 -18.81 -10.28
N PHE A 202 -7.80 -17.89 -9.90
CA PHE A 202 -6.45 -17.85 -10.40
C PHE A 202 -5.57 -18.94 -9.77
N SER A 203 -4.78 -19.59 -10.61
CA SER A 203 -3.64 -20.41 -10.21
C SER A 203 -2.35 -19.57 -10.18
N SER A 204 -2.25 -18.55 -11.03
CA SER A 204 -1.16 -17.57 -11.05
C SER A 204 -1.66 -16.23 -11.55
N TYR A 205 -1.11 -15.14 -11.00
CA TYR A 205 -1.35 -13.78 -11.44
C TYR A 205 -0.10 -12.95 -11.21
N GLY A 206 0.44 -12.35 -12.26
CA GLY A 206 1.66 -11.57 -12.17
C GLY A 206 2.26 -11.30 -13.53
N GLY A 207 3.50 -10.79 -13.58
CA GLY A 207 4.15 -10.50 -14.84
C GLY A 207 5.35 -9.58 -14.74
N ILE A 208 5.74 -8.97 -15.83
CA ILE A 208 6.87 -8.04 -15.89
C ILE A 208 6.43 -6.66 -15.45
N GLN A 209 7.26 -6.04 -14.64
CA GLN A 209 7.09 -4.67 -14.13
C GLN A 209 8.40 -3.91 -14.32
N TYR A 210 8.33 -2.69 -14.88
CA TYR A 210 9.50 -1.81 -15.02
C TYR A 210 9.09 -0.36 -14.99
N GLY A 211 10.02 0.49 -14.54
CA GLY A 211 9.71 1.91 -14.39
C GLY A 211 10.79 2.70 -13.70
N GLY A 212 10.38 3.82 -13.14
CA GLY A 212 11.29 4.67 -12.40
C GLY A 212 10.58 5.76 -11.60
N ASP A 213 11.35 6.33 -10.70
CA ASP A 213 10.95 7.41 -9.82
C ASP A 213 12.03 8.50 -9.81
N LEU A 214 11.61 9.75 -9.83
CA LEU A 214 12.48 10.92 -9.80
C LEU A 214 11.96 11.90 -8.75
N ARG A 215 12.78 12.19 -7.73
CA ARG A 215 12.46 13.06 -6.59
C ARG A 215 13.41 14.25 -6.55
N TRP A 216 12.87 15.43 -6.54
CA TRP A 216 13.66 16.65 -6.37
C TRP A 216 13.40 17.27 -4.99
N GLN A 217 14.40 17.20 -4.13
CA GLN A 217 14.46 18.03 -2.94
C GLN A 217 14.88 19.44 -3.37
N THR A 218 13.92 20.34 -3.41
CA THR A 218 14.10 21.67 -3.97
C THR A 218 14.97 22.58 -3.07
N PRO A 219 15.40 23.75 -3.55
CA PRO A 219 16.06 24.75 -2.70
C PRO A 219 15.19 25.27 -1.56
N LEU A 220 13.87 25.24 -1.73
CA LEU A 220 12.96 25.62 -0.65
C LEU A 220 12.99 24.51 0.42
N LYS A 221 13.50 24.86 1.58
CA LYS A 221 13.65 23.91 2.69
C LYS A 221 12.31 23.25 3.01
N GLY A 222 12.32 21.93 3.00
CA GLY A 222 11.16 21.08 3.31
C GLY A 222 10.27 20.76 2.10
N LEU A 223 10.51 21.35 0.90
CA LEU A 223 9.74 21.02 -0.30
C LEU A 223 10.42 19.93 -1.13
N LEU A 224 9.71 18.84 -1.31
CA LEU A 224 10.02 17.74 -2.21
C LEU A 224 8.91 17.66 -3.27
N VAL A 225 9.29 17.44 -4.53
CA VAL A 225 8.36 17.11 -5.62
C VAL A 225 8.91 15.92 -6.40
N GLY A 226 8.04 15.12 -6.96
CA GLY A 226 8.48 13.95 -7.71
C GLY A 226 7.47 13.44 -8.71
N VAL A 227 7.97 12.54 -9.55
CA VAL A 227 7.20 11.85 -10.59
C VAL A 227 7.66 10.41 -10.70
N SER A 228 6.71 9.50 -10.84
CA SER A 228 6.97 8.08 -11.06
C SER A 228 6.22 7.58 -12.30
N ARG A 229 6.84 6.62 -12.97
CA ARG A 229 6.22 5.82 -14.03
C ARG A 229 6.46 4.35 -13.77
N MET A 230 5.40 3.55 -13.88
CA MET A 230 5.43 2.10 -13.86
C MET A 230 4.73 1.58 -15.12
N ASN A 231 5.30 0.59 -15.76
CA ASN A 231 4.69 -0.14 -16.87
C ASN A 231 4.63 -1.62 -16.46
N GLU A 232 3.54 -2.29 -16.85
CA GLU A 232 3.30 -3.67 -16.49
C GLU A 232 2.75 -4.45 -17.68
N ASN A 233 3.20 -5.71 -17.80
CA ASN A 233 2.56 -6.71 -18.64
C ASN A 233 2.18 -7.86 -17.71
N ILE A 234 0.90 -8.00 -17.43
CA ILE A 234 0.36 -8.95 -16.46
C ILE A 234 -0.26 -10.12 -17.21
N ASP A 235 -0.03 -11.31 -16.68
CA ASP A 235 -0.58 -12.59 -17.15
C ASP A 235 -1.29 -13.27 -15.98
N GLY A 236 -2.53 -13.68 -16.19
CA GLY A 236 -3.37 -14.36 -15.22
C GLY A 236 -3.87 -15.68 -15.78
N ASN A 237 -3.59 -16.78 -15.07
CA ASN A 237 -4.04 -18.12 -15.47
C ASN A 237 -4.86 -18.76 -14.34
N GLY A 238 -5.90 -19.50 -14.71
CA GLY A 238 -6.79 -20.13 -13.75
C GLY A 238 -7.91 -20.95 -14.36
N THR A 239 -9.04 -20.96 -13.68
CA THR A 239 -10.29 -21.55 -14.15
C THR A 239 -11.45 -20.60 -14.02
N SER A 240 -12.45 -20.71 -14.91
CA SER A 240 -13.66 -19.91 -14.84
C SER A 240 -14.90 -20.75 -15.04
N ALA A 241 -15.82 -20.70 -14.08
CA ALA A 241 -17.10 -21.36 -14.20
C ALA A 241 -18.04 -20.71 -15.24
N PHE A 242 -17.75 -19.49 -15.69
CA PHE A 242 -18.47 -18.87 -16.82
C PHE A 242 -18.19 -19.58 -18.15
N LEU A 243 -16.99 -20.08 -18.32
CA LEU A 243 -16.59 -20.80 -19.54
C LEU A 243 -16.96 -22.28 -19.50
N GLY A 244 -17.40 -22.78 -18.35
CA GLY A 244 -17.78 -24.16 -18.11
C GLY A 244 -17.16 -24.71 -16.80
N PRO A 245 -17.60 -25.88 -16.31
CA PRO A 245 -17.05 -26.50 -15.10
C PRO A 245 -15.54 -26.70 -15.21
N ASN A 246 -14.76 -25.99 -14.38
CA ASN A 246 -13.29 -26.00 -14.40
C ASN A 246 -12.65 -25.65 -15.76
N ALA A 247 -13.34 -24.88 -16.60
CA ALA A 247 -12.79 -24.48 -17.89
C ALA A 247 -11.55 -23.59 -17.69
N PRO A 248 -10.47 -23.80 -18.47
CA PRO A 248 -9.28 -22.95 -18.40
C PRO A 248 -9.64 -21.47 -18.64
N TYR A 249 -9.05 -20.62 -17.82
CA TYR A 249 -9.17 -19.17 -17.91
C TYR A 249 -7.79 -18.54 -18.07
N HIS A 250 -7.70 -17.60 -19.00
CA HIS A 250 -6.53 -16.78 -19.20
C HIS A 250 -6.92 -15.32 -19.42
N GLU A 251 -6.15 -14.43 -18.84
CA GLU A 251 -6.18 -12.99 -19.13
C GLU A 251 -4.77 -12.45 -19.26
N GLU A 252 -4.60 -11.43 -20.05
CA GLU A 252 -3.33 -10.72 -20.21
C GLU A 252 -3.55 -9.22 -20.33
N SER A 253 -2.64 -8.45 -19.76
CA SER A 253 -2.55 -7.02 -20.05
C SER A 253 -1.54 -6.79 -21.18
N LYS A 254 -1.86 -5.84 -22.07
CA LYS A 254 -1.03 -5.55 -23.24
C LYS A 254 -0.09 -4.38 -23.02
N ALA A 255 -0.49 -3.39 -22.25
CA ALA A 255 0.28 -2.15 -22.06
C ALA A 255 -0.22 -1.36 -20.83
N ASP A 256 -0.30 -2.00 -19.67
CA ASP A 256 -0.71 -1.33 -18.44
C ASP A 256 0.36 -0.34 -17.99
N TRP A 257 -0.07 0.82 -17.51
CA TRP A 257 0.86 1.79 -16.96
C TRP A 257 0.26 2.65 -15.86
N THR A 258 1.10 3.05 -14.92
CA THR A 258 0.78 4.04 -13.88
C THR A 258 1.71 5.24 -14.01
N ASN A 259 1.15 6.44 -14.00
CA ASN A 259 1.88 7.68 -13.75
C ASN A 259 1.46 8.23 -12.40
N GLN A 260 2.43 8.71 -11.63
CA GLN A 260 2.16 9.32 -10.34
C GLN A 260 2.98 10.61 -10.19
N TYR A 261 2.34 11.68 -9.77
CA TYR A 261 2.93 13.00 -9.52
C TYR A 261 2.66 13.36 -8.08
N TYR A 262 3.67 13.82 -7.36
CA TYR A 262 3.52 14.07 -5.94
C TYR A 262 4.37 15.24 -5.44
N GLY A 263 3.95 15.79 -4.31
CA GLY A 263 4.66 16.81 -3.59
C GLY A 263 4.43 16.69 -2.09
N GLN A 264 5.48 16.98 -1.33
CA GLN A 264 5.45 17.05 0.12
C GLN A 264 6.11 18.35 0.56
N TYR A 265 5.49 19.04 1.49
CA TYR A 265 6.04 20.22 2.11
C TYR A 265 6.02 20.11 3.63
N THR A 266 7.18 20.09 4.25
CA THR A 266 7.33 20.08 5.70
C THR A 266 7.86 21.42 6.19
N TRP A 267 7.06 22.10 7.01
CA TRP A 267 7.43 23.37 7.62
C TRP A 267 7.17 23.35 9.12
N ASN A 268 8.26 23.32 9.91
CA ASN A 268 8.22 23.16 11.36
C ASN A 268 7.41 21.92 11.79
N LYS A 269 6.18 22.13 12.25
CA LYS A 269 5.26 21.12 12.75
C LYS A 269 4.15 20.75 11.75
N LEU A 270 4.13 21.41 10.60
CA LEU A 270 3.16 21.22 9.54
C LEU A 270 3.77 20.34 8.45
N GLU A 271 3.02 19.33 8.03
CA GLU A 271 3.28 18.51 6.85
C GLU A 271 2.08 18.63 5.90
N ILE A 272 2.34 18.83 4.64
CA ILE A 272 1.35 18.90 3.58
C ILE A 272 1.80 17.97 2.47
N ASP A 273 0.92 17.06 2.06
CA ASP A 273 1.16 16.08 1.00
C ASP A 273 0.07 16.16 -0.05
N ALA A 274 0.45 16.01 -1.30
CA ALA A 274 -0.48 15.90 -2.41
C ALA A 274 0.06 14.92 -3.45
N GLU A 275 -0.81 14.08 -3.95
CA GLU A 275 -0.48 13.16 -5.04
C GLU A 275 -1.63 13.05 -6.03
N TYR A 276 -1.27 12.79 -7.29
CA TYR A 276 -2.17 12.40 -8.36
C TYR A 276 -1.63 11.14 -9.02
N ARG A 277 -2.48 10.09 -9.14
CA ARG A 277 -2.21 8.83 -9.81
C ARG A 277 -3.15 8.68 -11.00
N ARG A 278 -2.62 8.21 -12.12
CA ARG A 278 -3.39 7.70 -13.25
C ARG A 278 -2.89 6.32 -13.60
N TYR A 279 -3.78 5.35 -13.60
CA TYR A 279 -3.53 3.97 -13.96
C TYR A 279 -4.37 3.62 -15.18
N TRP A 280 -3.71 3.31 -16.28
CA TRP A 280 -4.32 2.85 -17.51
C TRP A 280 -4.12 1.36 -17.65
N ARG A 281 -5.19 0.63 -17.96
CA ARG A 281 -5.15 -0.80 -18.27
C ARG A 281 -5.77 -1.07 -19.63
N ASP A 282 -5.16 -2.03 -20.35
CA ASP A 282 -5.65 -2.59 -21.61
C ASP A 282 -5.51 -4.11 -21.53
N GLN A 283 -6.61 -4.78 -21.20
CA GLN A 283 -6.63 -6.19 -20.84
C GLN A 283 -7.49 -6.99 -21.82
N SER A 284 -6.96 -8.14 -22.22
CA SER A 284 -7.67 -9.20 -22.91
C SER A 284 -8.08 -10.26 -21.90
N ILE A 285 -9.35 -10.48 -21.69
CA ILE A 285 -9.91 -11.39 -20.68
C ILE A 285 -10.74 -12.50 -21.32
N PHE A 286 -11.06 -13.55 -20.54
CA PHE A 286 -11.81 -14.72 -21.00
C PHE A 286 -11.21 -15.37 -22.25
N ASN A 287 -9.90 -15.66 -22.20
CA ASN A 287 -9.16 -16.30 -23.32
C ASN A 287 -9.22 -15.48 -24.62
N GLY A 288 -9.24 -14.15 -24.54
CA GLY A 288 -9.31 -13.26 -25.69
C GLY A 288 -10.73 -12.97 -26.20
N ILE A 289 -11.77 -13.40 -25.48
CA ILE A 289 -13.17 -13.16 -25.91
C ILE A 289 -13.55 -11.70 -25.68
N ALA A 290 -13.02 -11.05 -24.64
CA ALA A 290 -13.35 -9.66 -24.31
C ALA A 290 -12.10 -8.81 -24.09
N GLU A 291 -12.16 -7.58 -24.55
CA GLU A 291 -11.16 -6.53 -24.30
C GLU A 291 -11.74 -5.53 -23.28
N VAL A 292 -10.96 -5.17 -22.29
CA VAL A 292 -11.37 -4.22 -21.23
C VAL A 292 -10.34 -3.13 -21.11
N GLN A 293 -10.76 -1.91 -21.33
CA GLN A 293 -9.92 -0.73 -21.12
C GLN A 293 -10.44 0.07 -19.93
N THR A 294 -9.56 0.41 -19.01
CA THR A 294 -9.89 1.24 -17.86
C THR A 294 -8.85 2.34 -17.64
N ASP A 295 -9.33 3.48 -17.15
CA ASP A 295 -8.52 4.66 -16.81
C ASP A 295 -8.85 5.05 -15.37
N ASP A 296 -8.10 4.50 -14.42
CA ASP A 296 -8.24 4.78 -12.99
C ASP A 296 -7.49 6.07 -12.65
N ARG A 297 -8.15 7.00 -11.99
CA ARG A 297 -7.56 8.25 -11.52
C ARG A 297 -7.84 8.44 -10.05
N GLY A 298 -6.78 8.64 -9.30
CA GLY A 298 -6.85 8.95 -7.89
C GLY A 298 -6.02 10.17 -7.55
N TRP A 299 -6.48 10.97 -6.61
CA TRP A 299 -5.69 12.05 -6.05
C TRP A 299 -6.10 12.35 -4.60
N TYR A 300 -5.19 12.94 -3.88
CA TYR A 300 -5.48 13.47 -2.55
C TYR A 300 -4.68 14.74 -2.26
N PHE A 301 -5.19 15.48 -1.29
CA PHE A 301 -4.50 16.56 -0.61
C PHE A 301 -4.64 16.35 0.91
N ALA A 302 -3.51 16.28 1.61
CA ALA A 302 -3.45 15.97 3.03
C ALA A 302 -2.67 17.06 3.78
N GLY A 303 -3.04 17.26 5.03
CA GLY A 303 -2.30 18.09 5.96
C GLY A 303 -2.29 17.50 7.35
N ALA A 304 -1.14 17.54 8.02
CA ALA A 304 -0.99 17.11 9.40
C ALA A 304 -0.19 18.12 10.21
N TYR A 305 -0.61 18.35 11.45
CA TYR A 305 0.02 19.30 12.35
C TYR A 305 0.39 18.62 13.67
N ARG A 306 1.69 18.64 14.00
CA ARG A 306 2.22 18.15 15.28
C ARG A 306 2.04 19.19 16.37
N ILE A 307 1.02 19.02 17.21
CA ILE A 307 0.72 19.96 18.31
C ILE A 307 1.88 19.99 19.32
N ASN A 308 2.27 18.81 19.78
CA ASN A 308 3.41 18.61 20.68
C ASN A 308 4.07 17.24 20.43
N LYS A 309 4.94 16.77 21.34
CA LYS A 309 5.65 15.48 21.18
C LYS A 309 4.71 14.28 21.14
N GLN A 310 3.53 14.37 21.75
CA GLN A 310 2.59 13.26 21.87
C GLN A 310 1.41 13.36 20.90
N PHE A 311 0.93 14.57 20.58
CA PHE A 311 -0.31 14.77 19.85
C PHE A 311 -0.06 15.33 18.45
N GLN A 312 -0.71 14.70 17.47
CA GLN A 312 -0.78 15.14 16.08
C GLN A 312 -2.23 15.07 15.61
N VAL A 313 -2.66 16.03 14.81
CA VAL A 313 -3.96 16.04 14.14
C VAL A 313 -3.73 16.15 12.64
N GLY A 314 -4.64 15.63 11.85
CA GLY A 314 -4.56 15.73 10.41
C GLY A 314 -5.91 15.61 9.74
N SER A 315 -5.92 15.93 8.47
CA SER A 315 -7.08 15.78 7.60
C SER A 315 -6.60 15.54 6.18
N TYR A 316 -7.36 14.76 5.41
CA TYR A 316 -7.19 14.73 3.97
C TYR A 316 -8.54 14.74 3.25
N PHE A 317 -8.49 15.15 2.00
CA PHE A 317 -9.54 14.95 1.03
C PHE A 317 -8.98 14.13 -0.12
N SER A 318 -9.66 13.05 -0.49
CA SER A 318 -9.26 12.22 -1.61
C SER A 318 -10.41 11.96 -2.58
N HIS A 319 -10.05 11.67 -3.81
CA HIS A 319 -11.00 11.34 -4.87
C HIS A 319 -10.42 10.22 -5.73
N TYR A 320 -11.23 9.20 -5.94
CA TYR A 320 -11.02 8.13 -6.89
C TYR A 320 -12.07 8.19 -7.99
N THR A 321 -11.68 7.91 -9.23
CA THR A 321 -12.58 7.81 -10.37
C THR A 321 -12.10 6.72 -11.31
N LEU A 322 -13.01 5.84 -11.71
CA LEU A 322 -12.81 4.85 -12.77
C LEU A 322 -13.55 5.28 -14.03
N TYR A 323 -12.84 5.32 -15.14
CA TYR A 323 -13.38 5.44 -16.48
C TYR A 323 -13.22 4.12 -17.22
N SER A 324 -14.29 3.65 -17.85
CA SER A 324 -14.30 2.45 -18.68
C SER A 324 -15.00 2.79 -20.01
N PRO A 325 -14.24 3.36 -20.98
CA PRO A 325 -14.85 3.97 -22.17
C PRO A 325 -15.59 2.98 -23.06
N ASP A 326 -15.14 1.74 -23.16
CA ASP A 326 -15.63 0.78 -24.18
C ASP A 326 -16.19 -0.52 -23.60
N SER A 327 -16.22 -0.67 -22.26
CA SER A 327 -16.60 -1.92 -21.61
C SER A 327 -18.03 -1.87 -21.07
N PHE A 328 -18.72 -3.00 -21.14
CA PHE A 328 -20.03 -3.23 -20.49
C PHE A 328 -21.13 -2.18 -20.76
N GLY A 329 -21.22 -1.73 -22.00
CA GLY A 329 -22.36 -0.90 -22.43
C GLY A 329 -22.12 0.60 -22.39
N GLY A 330 -20.91 1.05 -22.45
CA GLY A 330 -20.56 2.46 -22.60
C GLY A 330 -19.76 3.04 -21.42
N PRO A 331 -19.48 4.34 -21.44
CA PRO A 331 -18.65 4.99 -20.45
C PRO A 331 -19.25 4.85 -19.05
N THR A 332 -18.58 4.11 -18.21
CA THR A 332 -18.94 3.94 -16.80
C THR A 332 -18.05 4.86 -15.98
N ASN A 333 -18.65 5.71 -15.16
CA ASN A 333 -17.96 6.66 -14.31
C ASN A 333 -18.27 6.35 -12.84
N GLY A 334 -17.44 5.49 -12.24
CA GLY A 334 -17.50 5.21 -10.83
C GLY A 334 -16.61 6.20 -10.05
N HIS A 335 -17.01 6.60 -8.87
CA HIS A 335 -16.22 7.51 -8.03
C HIS A 335 -16.34 7.18 -6.55
N THR A 336 -15.34 7.63 -5.78
CA THR A 336 -15.38 7.74 -4.33
C THR A 336 -14.71 9.05 -3.93
N TYR A 337 -15.43 9.89 -3.20
CA TYR A 337 -14.85 11.01 -2.44
C TYR A 337 -14.69 10.56 -0.99
N ASP A 338 -13.56 10.85 -0.37
CA ASP A 338 -13.34 10.58 1.05
C ASP A 338 -12.78 11.82 1.75
N LYS A 339 -13.49 12.28 2.78
CA LYS A 339 -13.09 13.38 3.65
C LYS A 339 -12.71 12.78 4.99
N VAL A 340 -11.47 12.97 5.40
CA VAL A 340 -10.91 12.32 6.59
C VAL A 340 -10.41 13.33 7.60
N ILE A 341 -10.68 13.04 8.86
CA ILE A 341 -10.07 13.70 10.01
C ILE A 341 -9.39 12.65 10.89
N THR A 342 -8.20 12.94 11.35
CA THR A 342 -7.42 12.02 12.20
C THR A 342 -6.84 12.72 13.42
N GLY A 343 -6.76 11.96 14.52
CA GLY A 343 -5.99 12.29 15.70
C GLY A 343 -5.03 11.15 16.02
N ARG A 344 -3.77 11.48 16.22
CA ARG A 344 -2.72 10.55 16.64
C ARG A 344 -2.15 10.91 17.99
N VAL A 345 -1.97 9.90 18.84
CA VAL A 345 -1.32 10.00 20.15
C VAL A 345 -0.12 9.07 20.17
N ASP A 346 1.09 9.61 20.29
CA ASP A 346 2.31 8.85 20.55
C ASP A 346 2.44 8.67 22.07
N ILE A 347 2.10 7.49 22.58
CA ILE A 347 2.14 7.15 24.00
C ILE A 347 3.60 7.19 24.48
N ASN A 348 4.49 6.63 23.67
CA ASN A 348 5.93 6.68 23.84
C ASN A 348 6.63 6.45 22.49
N LYS A 349 7.95 6.23 22.46
CA LYS A 349 8.72 6.00 21.21
C LYS A 349 8.36 4.69 20.48
N TYR A 350 7.63 3.79 21.12
CA TYR A 350 7.28 2.48 20.57
C TYR A 350 5.79 2.34 20.22
N PHE A 351 4.92 3.05 20.95
CA PHE A 351 3.47 2.88 20.83
C PHE A 351 2.78 4.15 20.40
N ASN A 352 1.89 4.03 19.45
CA ASN A 352 0.96 5.08 19.04
C ASN A 352 -0.47 4.54 18.93
N VAL A 353 -1.43 5.45 19.02
CA VAL A 353 -2.85 5.18 18.73
C VAL A 353 -3.36 6.28 17.81
N LYS A 354 -4.13 5.89 16.82
CA LYS A 354 -4.80 6.76 15.85
C LYS A 354 -6.30 6.53 15.90
N VAL A 355 -7.05 7.62 15.78
CA VAL A 355 -8.50 7.60 15.63
C VAL A 355 -8.83 8.42 14.41
N GLU A 356 -9.60 7.84 13.50
CA GLU A 356 -9.84 8.42 12.18
C GLU A 356 -11.32 8.30 11.82
N GLY A 357 -11.90 9.38 11.35
CA GLY A 357 -13.25 9.41 10.79
C GLY A 357 -13.21 9.64 9.31
N HIS A 358 -13.89 8.79 8.54
CA HIS A 358 -14.05 8.87 7.09
C HIS A 358 -15.49 9.23 6.76
N PHE A 359 -15.69 10.14 5.82
CA PHE A 359 -16.97 10.56 5.29
C PHE A 359 -16.95 10.39 3.77
N MET A 360 -17.40 9.21 3.34
CA MET A 360 -17.27 8.77 1.95
C MET A 360 -18.55 8.99 1.17
N ASP A 361 -18.41 9.51 -0.05
CA ASP A 361 -19.49 9.65 -1.05
C ASP A 361 -19.07 8.89 -2.32
N GLY A 362 -19.88 7.91 -2.72
CA GLY A 362 -19.57 6.94 -3.75
C GLY A 362 -18.93 5.66 -3.19
N TYR A 363 -18.73 4.70 -4.09
CA TYR A 363 -18.16 3.39 -3.77
C TYR A 363 -17.27 2.84 -4.91
N GLY A 364 -16.72 3.70 -5.73
CA GLY A 364 -15.92 3.32 -6.89
C GLY A 364 -16.70 2.49 -7.90
N ALA A 365 -16.07 1.50 -8.50
CA ALA A 365 -16.67 0.58 -9.46
C ALA A 365 -16.54 -0.87 -8.95
N PRO A 366 -17.51 -1.32 -8.12
CA PRO A 366 -17.45 -2.59 -7.41
C PRO A 366 -17.54 -3.79 -8.36
N GLY A 367 -16.67 -4.36 -8.87
CA GLY A 367 -16.61 -5.44 -9.87
C GLY A 367 -15.50 -5.23 -10.89
N LEU A 368 -14.98 -4.01 -10.97
CA LEU A 368 -13.81 -3.67 -11.78
C LEU A 368 -12.66 -3.15 -10.90
N TYR A 369 -12.95 -2.17 -10.05
CA TYR A 369 -12.00 -1.62 -9.09
C TYR A 369 -12.77 -1.05 -7.89
N PRO A 370 -12.81 -1.75 -6.77
CA PRO A 370 -13.80 -1.50 -5.73
C PRO A 370 -13.48 -0.36 -4.78
N ASP A 371 -12.26 0.20 -4.79
CA ASP A 371 -11.80 1.22 -3.82
C ASP A 371 -12.15 0.84 -2.36
N GLY A 372 -11.99 -0.45 -2.03
CA GLY A 372 -12.38 -1.03 -0.74
C GLY A 372 -13.84 -1.49 -0.62
N PHE A 373 -14.73 -1.15 -1.57
CA PHE A 373 -16.14 -1.53 -1.55
C PHE A 373 -16.43 -2.70 -2.49
N TYR A 374 -16.49 -3.89 -1.97
CA TYR A 374 -16.73 -5.12 -2.73
C TYR A 374 -18.20 -5.49 -2.75
N ALA A 375 -18.75 -5.77 -3.93
CA ALA A 375 -20.14 -6.24 -4.09
C ALA A 375 -20.37 -7.57 -3.34
N SER A 376 -19.37 -8.45 -3.30
CA SER A 376 -19.42 -9.73 -2.55
C SER A 376 -19.61 -9.56 -1.04
N ASN A 377 -19.12 -8.46 -0.48
CA ASN A 377 -19.27 -8.13 0.94
C ASN A 377 -20.58 -7.35 1.23
N ASN A 378 -21.27 -6.87 0.19
CA ASN A 378 -22.46 -6.05 0.27
C ASN A 378 -23.62 -6.67 -0.55
N PRO A 379 -24.12 -7.87 -0.19
CA PRO A 379 -25.09 -8.63 -1.00
C PRO A 379 -26.45 -7.94 -1.12
N GLN A 380 -26.74 -6.96 -0.28
CA GLN A 380 -27.98 -6.14 -0.36
C GLN A 380 -27.84 -4.92 -1.28
N GLY A 381 -26.71 -4.80 -1.96
CA GLY A 381 -26.34 -3.66 -2.77
C GLY A 381 -25.61 -2.58 -1.98
N LEU A 382 -24.82 -1.77 -2.70
CA LEU A 382 -24.04 -0.68 -2.14
C LEU A 382 -24.89 0.59 -1.99
N LYS A 383 -24.65 1.31 -0.91
CA LYS A 383 -25.26 2.62 -0.62
C LYS A 383 -24.34 3.74 -1.08
N PRO A 384 -24.87 4.89 -1.49
CA PRO A 384 -24.07 5.97 -2.05
C PRO A 384 -23.13 6.64 -1.03
N ASN A 385 -23.49 6.63 0.25
CA ASN A 385 -22.70 7.27 1.31
C ASN A 385 -22.32 6.25 2.37
N THR A 386 -21.11 6.38 2.93
CA THR A 386 -20.64 5.56 4.04
C THR A 386 -19.75 6.39 4.96
N ASP A 387 -20.11 6.45 6.24
CA ASP A 387 -19.22 6.97 7.26
C ASP A 387 -18.50 5.81 7.93
N ALA A 388 -17.20 5.98 8.22
CA ALA A 388 -16.42 4.99 8.92
C ALA A 388 -15.64 5.60 10.09
N LEU A 389 -15.57 4.83 11.18
CA LEU A 389 -14.65 5.07 12.29
C LEU A 389 -13.56 4.01 12.25
N VAL A 390 -12.31 4.47 12.22
CA VAL A 390 -11.12 3.62 12.31
C VAL A 390 -10.38 3.95 13.60
N VAL A 391 -10.06 2.93 14.39
CA VAL A 391 -9.17 3.05 15.55
C VAL A 391 -8.02 2.08 15.34
N LYS A 392 -6.78 2.56 15.36
CA LYS A 392 -5.59 1.72 15.10
C LYS A 392 -4.51 1.98 16.13
N GLY A 393 -4.04 0.92 16.79
CA GLY A 393 -2.87 0.94 17.65
C GLY A 393 -1.66 0.37 16.92
N GLY A 394 -0.54 1.08 16.97
CA GLY A 394 0.72 0.67 16.36
C GLY A 394 1.82 0.48 17.39
N PHE A 395 2.69 -0.50 17.12
CA PHE A 395 3.91 -0.79 17.88
C PHE A 395 5.09 -0.91 16.92
N ASN A 396 6.23 -0.37 17.31
CA ASN A 396 7.50 -0.51 16.58
C ASN A 396 8.69 -0.49 17.53
N PHE A 397 9.78 -1.17 17.17
CA PHE A 397 11.05 -1.15 17.89
C PHE A 397 12.26 -1.21 16.95
#